data_e7a19e4da5052b56f6b5a6f0ac7975df
#
_entry.id   e7a19e4da5052b56f6b5a6f0ac7975df
#
_cell.length_a   1.000
_cell.length_b   1.000
_cell.length_c   1.000
_cell.angle_alpha   90.00
_cell.angle_beta   90.00
_cell.angle_gamma   90.00
#
_symmetry.space_group_name_H-M   'P 1'
#
loop_
_entity.id
_entity.type
_entity.pdbx_description
1 polymer ?
#
loop_
_entity_poly.entity_id
_entity_poly.type
_entity_poly.pdbx_seq_one_letter_code
_entity_poly.pdbx_strand_id
1 'polypeptide(L)'
;MVNEYNGEVNLVIMERDEDMSYEFFKKLLSYGEEFVLYYQYRKFYISQRKDLGELYFTVSEEDYHIFYSPKELLSAPLIDGETLLERWNDLAVY
;
A
#
# COMPACT_ATOMS: atom_id res chain seq x y z
N MET A 1 -18.02 8.12 -11.69
CA MET A 1 -18.39 7.70 -12.34
C MET A 1 -18.18 7.70 -12.53
N VAL A 2 -18.17 8.14 -12.06
CA VAL A 2 -18.47 7.87 -12.53
C VAL A 2 -18.02 7.98 -12.49
N ASN A 3 -17.92 8.40 -12.18
CA ASN A 3 -18.08 8.15 -12.48
C ASN A 3 -17.61 8.32 -12.43
N GLU A 4 -17.54 8.71 -12.17
CA GLU A 4 -17.72 8.41 -12.38
C GLU A 4 -17.37 8.24 -12.40
N TYR A 5 -17.24 8.44 -11.92
CA TYR A 5 -17.52 7.73 -12.15
C TYR A 5 -17.40 7.48 -12.28
N ASN A 6 -17.39 7.86 -11.93
CA ASN A 6 -17.80 7.24 -12.25
C ASN A 6 -17.76 6.60 -12.41
N GLY A 7 -17.73 6.32 -12.17
CA GLY A 7 -18.08 5.61 -12.44
C GLY A 7 -17.69 5.00 -12.63
N GLU A 8 -17.80 5.03 -12.88
CA GLU A 8 -17.36 4.36 -13.33
C GLU A 8 -16.50 4.02 -13.03
N VAL A 9 -16.45 4.09 -12.84
CA VAL A 9 -15.71 3.59 -12.47
C VAL A 9 -15.36 2.92 -11.38
N ASN A 10 -15.69 2.40 -10.75
CA ASN A 10 -15.58 1.69 -9.71
C ASN A 10 -15.48 0.23 -9.71
N LEU A 11 -15.89 -0.47 -10.52
CA LEU A 11 -15.70 -1.83 -10.76
C LEU A 11 -14.33 -2.19 -11.06
N VAL A 12 -13.66 -1.30 -11.65
CA VAL A 12 -12.28 -1.39 -12.06
C VAL A 12 -11.37 -1.58 -10.89
N ILE A 13 -11.73 -1.06 -9.76
CA ILE A 13 -10.91 -1.17 -8.58
C ILE A 13 -10.76 -2.60 -8.16
N MET A 14 -11.81 -3.37 -8.24
CA MET A 14 -11.75 -4.75 -7.83
C MET A 14 -10.88 -5.57 -8.75
N GLU A 15 -10.96 -5.30 -10.03
CA GLU A 15 -10.13 -6.02 -10.98
C GLU A 15 -8.68 -5.72 -10.76
N ARG A 16 -8.37 -4.46 -10.46
CA ARG A 16 -7.00 -4.07 -10.24
C ARG A 16 -6.41 -4.80 -9.04
N ASP A 17 -7.25 -5.02 -8.04
CA ASP A 17 -6.82 -5.69 -6.84
C ASP A 17 -6.35 -7.10 -7.15
N GLU A 18 -7.05 -7.81 -8.00
CA GLU A 18 -6.68 -9.15 -8.35
C GLU A 18 -5.41 -9.20 -9.17
N ASP A 19 -5.12 -8.12 -9.90
CA ASP A 19 -3.98 -8.09 -10.77
C ASP A 19 -2.72 -7.51 -10.11
N MET A 20 -2.82 -7.09 -8.88
CA MET A 20 -1.69 -6.45 -8.23
C MET A 20 -0.72 -7.49 -7.71
N SER A 21 0.36 -7.71 -8.45
CA SER A 21 1.42 -8.58 -7.98
C SER A 21 2.35 -7.79 -7.06
N TYR A 22 3.15 -8.52 -6.28
CA TYR A 22 4.12 -7.87 -5.41
C TYR A 22 5.15 -7.08 -6.23
N GLU A 23 5.57 -7.63 -7.37
CA GLU A 23 6.54 -6.94 -8.21
C GLU A 23 5.98 -5.65 -8.78
N PHE A 24 4.72 -5.68 -9.20
CA PHE A 24 4.07 -4.47 -9.71
C PHE A 24 3.92 -3.43 -8.59
N PHE A 25 3.53 -3.88 -7.42
CA PHE A 25 3.42 -3.02 -6.24
C PHE A 25 4.77 -2.34 -5.95
N LYS A 26 5.86 -3.10 -5.96
CA LYS A 26 7.18 -2.53 -5.72
C LYS A 26 7.51 -1.44 -6.74
N LYS A 27 7.17 -1.69 -7.97
CA LYS A 27 7.42 -0.74 -9.04
C LYS A 27 6.66 0.55 -8.82
N LEU A 28 5.38 0.44 -8.50
CA LEU A 28 4.56 1.62 -8.23
C LEU A 28 5.04 2.36 -7.00
N LEU A 29 5.47 1.63 -5.98
CA LEU A 29 6.00 2.24 -4.77
C LEU A 29 7.23 3.07 -5.09
N SER A 30 8.09 2.57 -5.97
CA SER A 30 9.29 3.29 -6.36
C SER A 30 8.99 4.56 -7.16
N TYR A 31 7.81 4.61 -7.77
CA TYR A 31 7.37 5.80 -8.50
C TYR A 31 6.72 6.84 -7.60
N GLY A 32 6.55 6.51 -6.31
CA GLY A 32 5.95 7.45 -5.37
C GLY A 32 4.46 7.28 -5.17
N GLU A 33 3.89 6.16 -5.62
CA GLU A 33 2.46 5.92 -5.45
C GLU A 33 2.14 5.63 -4.01
N GLU A 34 0.89 5.88 -3.65
CA GLU A 34 0.41 5.66 -2.29
C GLU A 34 -0.64 4.56 -2.32
N PHE A 35 -0.81 3.88 -1.18
CA PHE A 35 -1.64 2.69 -1.13
C PHE A 35 -2.46 2.61 0.14
N VAL A 36 -3.59 1.91 0.03
CA VAL A 36 -4.37 1.48 1.18
C VAL A 36 -4.29 -0.03 1.19
N LEU A 37 -3.95 -0.62 2.34
CA LEU A 37 -3.85 -2.06 2.46
C LEU A 37 -4.83 -2.55 3.51
N TYR A 38 -5.39 -3.71 3.24
CA TYR A 38 -6.26 -4.37 4.22
C TYR A 38 -5.70 -5.75 4.52
N TYR A 39 -5.60 -6.05 5.81
CA TYR A 39 -5.21 -7.36 6.27
C TYR A 39 -6.20 -7.75 7.35
N GLN A 40 -7.03 -8.74 7.06
CA GLN A 40 -8.13 -9.13 7.95
C GLN A 40 -9.04 -7.90 8.16
N TYR A 41 -9.18 -7.44 9.40
CA TYR A 41 -10.02 -6.30 9.70
C TYR A 41 -9.24 -5.01 9.78
N ARG A 42 -7.94 -5.06 9.55
CA ARG A 42 -7.07 -3.91 9.78
C ARG A 42 -6.78 -3.18 8.49
N LYS A 43 -6.69 -1.88 8.60
CA LYS A 43 -6.45 -1.01 7.46
C LYS A 43 -5.16 -0.25 7.70
N PHE A 44 -4.32 -0.24 6.69
CA PHE A 44 -3.02 0.46 6.76
C PHE A 44 -2.90 1.38 5.57
N TYR A 45 -2.09 2.42 5.73
CA TYR A 45 -1.82 3.35 4.65
C TYR A 45 -0.33 3.41 4.37
N ILE A 46 0.02 3.48 3.10
CA ILE A 46 1.38 3.82 2.70
C ILE A 46 1.29 5.15 1.99
N SER A 47 1.97 6.16 2.52
CA SER A 47 1.99 7.48 1.91
C SER A 47 3.44 7.93 1.78
N GLN A 48 3.67 8.95 0.96
CA GLN A 48 5.02 9.41 0.69
C GLN A 48 5.11 10.92 0.68
N ARG A 49 6.23 11.43 1.17
CA ARG A 49 6.61 12.81 1.07
C ARG A 49 7.87 12.84 0.22
N LYS A 50 7.71 12.95 -1.10
CA LYS A 50 8.85 12.88 -2.01
C LYS A 50 9.83 14.00 -1.78
N ASP A 51 9.33 15.17 -1.40
CA ASP A 51 10.18 16.33 -1.14
C ASP A 51 11.12 16.08 0.04
N LEU A 52 10.75 15.20 0.95
CA LEU A 52 11.57 14.87 2.10
C LEU A 52 12.20 13.48 2.00
N GLY A 53 11.89 12.74 0.96
CA GLY A 53 12.39 11.38 0.81
C GLY A 53 11.85 10.44 1.86
N GLU A 54 10.62 10.66 2.31
CA GLU A 54 10.03 9.85 3.38
C GLU A 54 8.87 9.02 2.91
N LEU A 55 8.81 7.79 3.40
CA LEU A 55 7.67 6.90 3.20
C LEU A 55 7.09 6.58 4.58
N TYR A 56 5.78 6.58 4.67
CA TYR A 56 5.09 6.35 5.94
C TYR A 56 4.24 5.10 5.84
N PHE A 57 4.33 4.25 6.84
CA PHE A 57 3.41 3.13 6.99
C PHE A 57 2.57 3.43 8.21
N THR A 58 1.29 3.73 8.01
CA THR A 58 0.43 4.24 9.07
C THR A 58 -0.60 3.20 9.48
N VAL A 59 -0.61 2.90 10.77
CA VAL A 59 -1.58 2.00 11.38
C VAL A 59 -2.72 2.82 11.99
N SER A 60 -2.36 3.91 12.67
CA SER A 60 -3.33 4.83 13.25
C SER A 60 -2.66 6.19 13.39
N GLU A 61 -3.39 7.16 13.91
CA GLU A 61 -2.84 8.50 14.08
C GLU A 61 -1.61 8.51 14.97
N GLU A 62 -1.55 7.59 15.91
CA GLU A 62 -0.46 7.55 16.86
C GLU A 62 0.54 6.45 16.61
N ASP A 63 0.26 5.58 15.62
CA ASP A 63 1.12 4.45 15.37
C ASP A 63 1.48 4.44 13.89
N TYR A 64 2.64 4.97 13.58
CA TYR A 64 3.13 4.99 12.21
C TYR A 64 4.65 4.86 12.22
N HIS A 65 5.17 4.43 11.08
CA HIS A 65 6.62 4.24 10.91
C HIS A 65 7.08 5.03 9.71
N ILE A 66 8.28 5.60 9.82
CA ILE A 66 8.85 6.41 8.75
C ILE A 66 10.06 5.69 8.19
N PHE A 67 10.09 5.58 6.86
CA PHE A 67 11.20 4.95 6.15
C PHE A 67 11.75 5.92 5.11
N TYR A 68 12.99 5.72 4.71
CA TYR A 68 13.65 6.66 3.81
C TYR A 68 13.95 6.04 2.45
N SER A 69 13.44 4.85 2.20
CA SER A 69 13.49 4.23 0.88
C SER A 69 12.44 3.13 0.80
N PRO A 70 11.99 2.79 -0.41
CA PRO A 70 11.09 1.65 -0.56
C PRO A 70 11.70 0.37 -0.01
N LYS A 71 13.03 0.20 -0.17
CA LYS A 71 13.69 -0.99 0.31
C LYS A 71 13.58 -1.13 1.83
N GLU A 72 13.75 -0.03 2.55
CA GLU A 72 13.61 -0.06 4.00
C GLU A 72 12.22 -0.46 4.42
N LEU A 73 11.21 0.12 3.79
CA LEU A 73 9.83 -0.18 4.13
C LEU A 73 9.53 -1.65 3.85
N LEU A 74 9.97 -2.13 2.69
CA LEU A 74 9.68 -3.51 2.30
C LEU A 74 10.43 -4.53 3.13
N SER A 75 11.53 -4.15 3.75
CA SER A 75 12.30 -5.06 4.60
C SER A 75 11.81 -5.12 6.03
N ALA A 76 10.92 -4.21 6.41
CA ALA A 76 10.49 -4.10 7.79
C ALA A 76 9.36 -5.08 8.11
N PRO A 77 9.36 -5.65 9.33
CA PRO A 77 8.29 -6.58 9.73
C PRO A 77 7.06 -5.81 10.18
N LEU A 78 6.29 -5.33 9.23
CA LEU A 78 5.22 -4.37 9.47
C LEU A 78 3.91 -4.96 9.96
N ILE A 79 3.63 -6.21 9.60
CA ILE A 79 2.35 -6.82 9.95
C ILE A 79 2.62 -8.07 10.77
N ASP A 80 2.33 -7.99 12.06
CA ASP A 80 2.48 -9.11 12.98
C ASP A 80 3.86 -9.75 12.91
N GLY A 81 4.88 -8.92 12.75
CA GLY A 81 6.25 -9.42 12.75
C GLY A 81 6.72 -9.95 11.41
N GLU A 82 5.93 -9.75 10.35
CA GLU A 82 6.29 -10.23 9.03
C GLU A 82 6.26 -9.09 8.01
N THR A 83 7.03 -9.26 6.95
CA THR A 83 7.10 -8.25 5.90
C THR A 83 5.86 -8.30 5.02
N LEU A 84 5.68 -7.26 4.20
CA LEU A 84 4.57 -7.25 3.26
C LEU A 84 4.66 -8.40 2.27
N LEU A 85 5.88 -8.77 1.85
CA LEU A 85 6.05 -9.89 0.95
C LEU A 85 5.56 -11.18 1.59
N GLU A 86 5.91 -11.39 2.86
CA GLU A 86 5.51 -12.60 3.56
C GLU A 86 3.99 -12.70 3.72
N ARG A 87 3.32 -11.55 3.78
CA ARG A 87 1.87 -11.52 3.94
C ARG A 87 1.13 -11.22 2.64
N TRP A 88 1.86 -11.15 1.54
CA TRP A 88 1.29 -10.61 0.30
C TRP A 88 -0.01 -11.30 -0.13
N ASN A 89 -0.06 -12.61 -0.01
CA ASN A 89 -1.25 -13.35 -0.46
C ASN A 89 -2.47 -13.12 0.44
N ASP A 90 -2.27 -12.53 1.61
CA ASP A 90 -3.36 -12.25 2.53
C ASP A 90 -3.75 -10.79 2.54
N LEU A 91 -3.12 -9.98 1.68
CA LEU A 91 -3.37 -8.55 1.62
C LEU A 91 -4.27 -8.17 0.47
N ALA A 92 -5.13 -7.19 0.71
CA ALA A 92 -5.82 -6.51 -0.37
C ALA A 92 -5.16 -5.13 -0.48
N VAL A 93 -4.69 -4.79 -1.68
CA VAL A 93 -3.89 -3.60 -1.90
C VAL A 93 -4.56 -2.72 -2.95
N TYR A 94 -4.77 -1.47 -2.61
CA TYR A 94 -5.45 -0.51 -3.49
C TYR A 94 -4.63 0.72 -3.77
#